data_5d6786b7422307badecebb4e4b11a91c
#
_entry.id   5d6786b7422307badecebb4e4b11a91c
#
_cell.length_a   1.000
_cell.length_b   1.000
_cell.length_c   1.000
_cell.angle_alpha   90.00
_cell.angle_beta   90.00
_cell.angle_gamma   90.00
#
_symmetry.space_group_name_H-M   'P 1'
#
loop_
_entity.id
_entity.type
_entity.pdbx_description
1 polymer ?
#
loop_
_entity_poly.entity_id
_entity_poly.type
_entity_poly.pdbx_seq_one_letter_code
_entity_poly.pdbx_strand_id
1 'polypeptide(L)'
;MAPAGASAARLPSVIPAAETDDPSALVTTREEWGANPAYLNWRPNYVPADHVIVHHTAGTNDYTPEQSPSIVRGIYYYHAVVLGWGDIGYNFLVDKYGQVFEGRYGTLDSDPGAMVVGGHAYGANTGTMGISMMGNYSSTDPSEIQIERVGQMAGWFLGRAGVVDAYGSSRFTFRATQKYRRGQTIDLDVISAHRDVGYKIGRAHV
;
A
#
# COMPACT_ATOMS: atom_id res chain seq x y z
N MET A 1 -16.65 -15.78 47.79
CA MET A 1 -15.51 -15.96 46.89
C MET A 1 -15.83 -15.22 45.60
N ALA A 2 -15.21 -14.08 45.36
CA ALA A 2 -15.37 -13.29 44.15
C ALA A 2 -14.34 -13.78 43.10
N PRO A 3 -14.67 -13.86 41.80
CA PRO A 3 -13.72 -14.24 40.79
C PRO A 3 -12.75 -13.08 40.49
N ALA A 4 -11.49 -13.43 40.34
CA ALA A 4 -10.38 -12.54 40.08
C ALA A 4 -10.56 -11.83 38.73
N GLY A 5 -10.30 -10.51 38.74
CA GLY A 5 -10.37 -9.66 37.57
C GLY A 5 -9.35 -10.05 36.49
N ALA A 6 -9.83 -10.12 35.24
CA ALA A 6 -8.98 -10.23 34.08
C ALA A 6 -8.15 -8.96 33.95
N SER A 7 -6.83 -9.12 34.00
CA SER A 7 -5.86 -8.07 33.71
C SER A 7 -6.00 -7.67 32.26
N ALA A 8 -6.41 -6.42 32.00
CA ALA A 8 -6.36 -5.85 30.65
C ALA A 8 -4.91 -5.79 30.21
N ALA A 9 -4.58 -6.52 29.15
CA ALA A 9 -3.29 -6.42 28.50
C ALA A 9 -3.11 -4.97 28.02
N ARG A 10 -2.10 -4.29 28.58
CA ARG A 10 -1.67 -2.98 28.10
C ARG A 10 -1.16 -3.15 26.68
N LEU A 11 -1.83 -2.50 25.73
CA LEU A 11 -1.30 -2.32 24.39
C LEU A 11 0.06 -1.61 24.51
N PRO A 12 1.05 -2.01 23.71
CA PRO A 12 2.35 -1.36 23.74
C PRO A 12 2.17 0.13 23.43
N SER A 13 2.77 0.96 24.27
CA SER A 13 2.84 2.40 24.09
C SER A 13 3.36 2.69 22.69
N VAL A 14 2.70 3.66 22.01
CA VAL A 14 3.17 4.27 20.77
C VAL A 14 4.69 4.47 20.91
N ILE A 15 5.45 3.77 20.06
CA ILE A 15 6.88 4.03 19.92
C ILE A 15 6.94 5.47 19.40
N PRO A 16 7.58 6.42 20.13
CA PRO A 16 7.78 7.74 19.60
C PRO A 16 8.54 7.57 18.30
N ALA A 17 8.09 8.26 17.24
CA ALA A 17 8.80 8.32 15.98
C ALA A 17 10.27 8.63 16.31
N ALA A 18 11.15 7.64 16.13
CA ALA A 18 12.57 7.85 16.28
C ALA A 18 12.94 8.95 15.30
N GLU A 19 13.69 9.92 15.81
CA GLU A 19 14.22 11.01 15.02
C GLU A 19 14.81 10.48 13.72
N THR A 20 14.22 10.96 12.61
CA THR A 20 14.86 11.16 11.32
C THR A 20 15.58 9.97 10.69
N ASP A 21 14.84 8.95 10.30
CA ASP A 21 15.14 8.37 9.01
C ASP A 21 13.85 8.45 8.20
N ASP A 22 13.81 9.38 7.25
CA ASP A 22 12.71 9.46 6.29
C ASP A 22 12.63 8.10 5.59
N PRO A 23 11.60 7.27 5.85
CA PRO A 23 11.56 5.91 5.31
C PRO A 23 11.53 5.90 3.78
N SER A 24 11.29 7.04 3.13
CA SER A 24 11.45 7.16 1.68
C SER A 24 12.90 6.96 1.24
N ALA A 25 13.89 7.22 2.10
CA ALA A 25 15.29 6.93 1.83
C ALA A 25 15.61 5.42 1.77
N LEU A 26 14.72 4.57 2.29
CA LEU A 26 14.84 3.10 2.23
C LEU A 26 14.18 2.50 1.00
N VAL A 27 13.56 3.32 0.16
CA VAL A 27 12.82 2.86 -1.01
C VAL A 27 13.78 2.63 -2.17
N THR A 28 13.81 1.42 -2.68
CA THR A 28 14.45 1.09 -3.96
C THR A 28 13.66 1.75 -5.08
N THR A 29 14.27 2.72 -5.73
CA THR A 29 13.65 3.52 -6.79
C THR A 29 13.37 2.69 -8.05
N ARG A 30 12.56 3.24 -8.93
CA ARG A 30 12.25 2.60 -10.22
C ARG A 30 13.48 2.36 -11.08
N GLU A 31 14.48 3.24 -11.03
CA GLU A 31 15.75 3.07 -11.72
C GLU A 31 16.56 1.90 -11.12
N GLU A 32 16.67 1.85 -9.79
CA GLU A 32 17.45 0.84 -9.09
C GLU A 32 16.90 -0.59 -9.27
N TRP A 33 15.56 -0.79 -9.23
CA TRP A 33 15.01 -2.11 -9.52
C TRP A 33 14.89 -2.42 -11.02
N GLY A 34 15.24 -1.48 -11.89
CA GLY A 34 15.34 -1.67 -13.33
C GLY A 34 14.00 -1.63 -14.07
N ALA A 35 13.14 -0.63 -13.77
CA ALA A 35 11.92 -0.39 -14.52
C ALA A 35 12.23 -0.09 -15.98
N ASN A 36 11.63 -0.84 -16.90
CA ASN A 36 11.78 -0.55 -18.33
C ASN A 36 10.89 0.65 -18.73
N PRO A 37 11.46 1.81 -19.08
CA PRO A 37 10.67 2.99 -19.40
C PRO A 37 9.76 2.82 -20.63
N ALA A 38 10.05 1.85 -21.49
CA ALA A 38 9.21 1.57 -22.66
C ALA A 38 7.82 1.01 -22.31
N TYR A 39 7.62 0.50 -21.10
CA TYR A 39 6.33 0.01 -20.63
C TYR A 39 5.47 1.11 -20.01
N LEU A 40 6.07 2.27 -19.67
CA LEU A 40 5.36 3.38 -19.07
C LEU A 40 4.51 4.10 -20.13
N ASN A 41 3.21 3.98 -19.99
CA ASN A 41 2.23 4.71 -20.79
C ASN A 41 1.15 5.31 -19.89
N TRP A 42 1.58 5.94 -18.80
CA TRP A 42 0.74 6.58 -17.82
C TRP A 42 1.35 7.94 -17.45
N ARG A 43 0.54 8.99 -17.46
CA ARG A 43 0.98 10.30 -16.95
C ARG A 43 0.62 10.40 -15.47
N PRO A 44 1.56 10.78 -14.59
CA PRO A 44 1.26 11.03 -13.20
C PRO A 44 0.12 12.02 -13.02
N ASN A 45 -0.81 11.69 -12.14
CA ASN A 45 -1.92 12.54 -11.73
C ASN A 45 -1.92 12.60 -10.21
N TYR A 46 -1.52 13.72 -9.65
CA TYR A 46 -1.41 13.93 -8.21
C TYR A 46 -2.72 14.51 -7.68
N VAL A 47 -3.21 13.96 -6.60
CA VAL A 47 -4.45 14.38 -5.94
C VAL A 47 -4.28 14.39 -4.43
N PRO A 48 -5.06 15.19 -3.68
CA PRO A 48 -5.11 15.06 -2.23
C PRO A 48 -5.44 13.62 -1.82
N ALA A 49 -4.71 13.10 -0.84
CA ALA A 49 -4.86 11.73 -0.37
C ALA A 49 -4.52 11.63 1.13
N ASP A 50 -5.33 10.89 1.87
CA ASP A 50 -5.28 10.76 3.32
C ASP A 50 -5.65 9.36 3.83
N HIS A 51 -5.79 8.38 2.91
CA HIS A 51 -6.07 6.98 3.23
C HIS A 51 -5.01 6.06 2.64
N VAL A 52 -4.79 4.93 3.31
CA VAL A 52 -3.93 3.84 2.85
C VAL A 52 -4.77 2.60 2.60
N ILE A 53 -4.54 1.94 1.45
CA ILE A 53 -5.14 0.62 1.17
C ILE A 53 -4.02 -0.40 1.06
N VAL A 54 -4.06 -1.38 1.98
CA VAL A 54 -3.09 -2.46 2.04
C VAL A 54 -3.58 -3.63 1.19
N HIS A 55 -2.67 -4.17 0.39
CA HIS A 55 -2.88 -5.31 -0.50
C HIS A 55 -1.86 -6.40 -0.26
N HIS A 56 -2.04 -7.54 -0.90
CA HIS A 56 -0.98 -8.49 -1.20
C HIS A 56 -0.96 -8.78 -2.71
N THR A 57 0.20 -9.20 -3.23
CA THR A 57 0.32 -9.49 -4.67
C THR A 57 -0.34 -10.80 -5.07
N ALA A 58 -0.66 -11.68 -4.11
CA ALA A 58 -1.14 -13.05 -4.31
C ALA A 58 -0.18 -13.95 -5.14
N GLY A 59 1.08 -13.53 -5.27
CA GLY A 59 2.16 -14.29 -5.91
C GLY A 59 2.77 -15.35 -4.99
N THR A 60 3.89 -15.93 -5.43
CA THR A 60 4.62 -16.91 -4.62
C THR A 60 5.21 -16.29 -3.35
N ASN A 61 5.28 -17.09 -2.27
CA ASN A 61 6.05 -16.78 -1.06
C ASN A 61 7.46 -17.42 -1.11
N ASP A 62 7.74 -18.22 -2.14
CA ASP A 62 9.03 -18.89 -2.31
C ASP A 62 9.92 -18.08 -3.26
N TYR A 63 10.69 -17.15 -2.68
CA TYR A 63 11.67 -16.32 -3.37
C TYR A 63 12.74 -15.82 -2.38
N THR A 64 13.91 -15.45 -2.92
CA THR A 64 15.01 -14.84 -2.14
C THR A 64 14.99 -13.32 -2.25
N PRO A 65 15.68 -12.57 -1.35
CA PRO A 65 15.72 -11.11 -1.42
C PRO A 65 16.30 -10.59 -2.74
N GLU A 66 17.24 -11.31 -3.36
CA GLU A 66 17.85 -10.94 -4.65
C GLU A 66 16.87 -11.09 -5.81
N GLN A 67 15.84 -11.92 -5.64
CA GLN A 67 14.79 -12.14 -6.64
C GLN A 67 13.70 -11.07 -6.59
N SER A 68 13.56 -10.33 -5.48
CA SER A 68 12.51 -9.34 -5.30
C SER A 68 12.45 -8.29 -6.42
N PRO A 69 13.57 -7.67 -6.88
CA PRO A 69 13.51 -6.74 -8.01
C PRO A 69 12.99 -7.37 -9.30
N SER A 70 13.27 -8.65 -9.55
CA SER A 70 12.78 -9.34 -10.74
C SER A 70 11.28 -9.61 -10.67
N ILE A 71 10.76 -9.91 -9.48
CA ILE A 71 9.31 -10.06 -9.24
C ILE A 71 8.61 -8.71 -9.46
N VAL A 72 9.17 -7.60 -8.95
CA VAL A 72 8.62 -6.25 -9.18
C VAL A 72 8.57 -5.93 -10.68
N ARG A 73 9.63 -6.27 -11.45
CA ARG A 73 9.63 -6.11 -12.91
C ARG A 73 8.55 -6.98 -13.59
N GLY A 74 8.33 -8.19 -13.10
CA GLY A 74 7.27 -9.08 -13.59
C GLY A 74 5.88 -8.48 -13.36
N ILE A 75 5.60 -7.96 -12.17
CA ILE A 75 4.36 -7.27 -11.84
C ILE A 75 4.19 -6.01 -12.70
N TYR A 76 5.26 -5.24 -12.88
CA TYR A 76 5.24 -4.06 -13.76
C TYR A 76 4.87 -4.42 -15.19
N TYR A 77 5.56 -5.40 -15.79
CA TYR A 77 5.24 -5.87 -17.14
C TYR A 77 3.79 -6.33 -17.25
N TYR A 78 3.33 -7.11 -16.27
CA TYR A 78 1.98 -7.64 -16.28
C TYR A 78 0.93 -6.51 -16.21
N HIS A 79 1.07 -5.56 -15.27
CA HIS A 79 0.14 -4.45 -15.14
C HIS A 79 0.21 -3.47 -16.31
N ALA A 80 1.42 -3.07 -16.71
CA ALA A 80 1.61 -2.04 -17.72
C ALA A 80 1.29 -2.54 -19.13
N VAL A 81 1.74 -3.77 -19.47
CA VAL A 81 1.71 -4.29 -20.83
C VAL A 81 0.57 -5.29 -21.02
N VAL A 82 0.51 -6.34 -20.18
CA VAL A 82 -0.48 -7.41 -20.37
C VAL A 82 -1.90 -6.93 -20.07
N LEU A 83 -2.08 -6.18 -18.95
CA LEU A 83 -3.36 -5.58 -18.60
C LEU A 83 -3.62 -4.23 -19.28
N GLY A 84 -2.60 -3.63 -19.89
CA GLY A 84 -2.73 -2.36 -20.59
C GLY A 84 -2.97 -1.16 -19.66
N TRP A 85 -2.58 -1.25 -18.38
CA TRP A 85 -2.77 -0.15 -17.42
C TRP A 85 -1.73 0.97 -17.58
N GLY A 86 -0.67 0.71 -18.35
CA GLY A 86 0.38 1.67 -18.65
C GLY A 86 1.37 1.92 -17.53
N ASP A 87 1.16 1.36 -16.34
CA ASP A 87 2.11 1.35 -15.23
C ASP A 87 1.70 0.32 -14.16
N ILE A 88 2.56 0.12 -13.16
CA ILE A 88 2.27 -0.70 -11.98
C ILE A 88 1.13 -0.09 -11.17
N GLY A 89 0.23 -0.92 -10.65
CA GLY A 89 -0.98 -0.42 -9.96
C GLY A 89 -0.71 0.13 -8.57
N TYR A 90 0.25 -0.43 -7.85
CA TYR A 90 0.56 -0.07 -6.46
C TYR A 90 1.51 1.13 -6.38
N ASN A 91 1.35 1.98 -5.37
CA ASN A 91 2.29 3.06 -5.08
C ASN A 91 3.60 2.48 -4.54
N PHE A 92 3.52 1.54 -3.60
CA PHE A 92 4.67 0.82 -3.08
C PHE A 92 4.44 -0.69 -3.07
N LEU A 93 5.55 -1.44 -3.15
CA LEU A 93 5.58 -2.87 -2.89
C LEU A 93 6.57 -3.13 -1.77
N VAL A 94 6.24 -4.07 -0.88
CA VAL A 94 7.11 -4.48 0.23
C VAL A 94 7.29 -5.99 0.16
N ASP A 95 8.52 -6.47 0.11
CA ASP A 95 8.80 -7.89 0.11
C ASP A 95 8.86 -8.48 1.53
N LYS A 96 8.89 -9.81 1.64
CA LYS A 96 8.91 -10.50 2.94
C LYS A 96 10.20 -10.27 3.75
N TYR A 97 11.21 -9.66 3.15
CA TYR A 97 12.49 -9.31 3.78
C TYR A 97 12.56 -7.85 4.23
N GLY A 98 11.49 -7.09 3.99
CA GLY A 98 11.40 -5.68 4.36
C GLY A 98 12.01 -4.72 3.34
N GLN A 99 12.34 -5.18 2.12
CA GLN A 99 12.73 -4.27 1.04
C GLN A 99 11.48 -3.55 0.53
N VAL A 100 11.59 -2.24 0.34
CA VAL A 100 10.50 -1.40 -0.18
C VAL A 100 10.85 -0.94 -1.58
N PHE A 101 9.90 -1.03 -2.49
CA PHE A 101 10.07 -0.65 -3.89
C PHE A 101 9.06 0.43 -4.28
N GLU A 102 9.53 1.49 -4.94
CA GLU A 102 8.62 2.40 -5.62
C GLU A 102 7.92 1.66 -6.76
N GLY A 103 6.61 1.62 -6.72
CA GLY A 103 5.79 1.00 -7.75
C GLY A 103 5.38 2.00 -8.83
N ARG A 104 4.26 2.70 -8.60
CA ARG A 104 3.70 3.71 -9.52
C ARG A 104 4.69 4.85 -9.74
N TYR A 105 4.95 5.19 -11.00
CA TYR A 105 5.82 6.32 -11.35
C TYR A 105 5.33 7.63 -10.74
N GLY A 106 6.24 8.35 -10.11
CA GLY A 106 5.96 9.61 -9.43
C GLY A 106 5.44 9.46 -8.00
N THR A 107 5.48 8.26 -7.42
CA THR A 107 5.07 8.06 -6.02
C THR A 107 5.97 8.86 -5.07
N LEU A 108 7.29 8.79 -5.27
CA LEU A 108 8.27 9.55 -4.46
C LEU A 108 8.25 11.05 -4.75
N ASP A 109 7.75 11.47 -5.91
CA ASP A 109 7.62 12.88 -6.31
C ASP A 109 6.34 13.53 -5.76
N SER A 110 5.50 12.79 -5.02
CA SER A 110 4.25 13.32 -4.49
C SER A 110 4.51 14.31 -3.36
N ASP A 111 3.88 15.49 -3.46
CA ASP A 111 3.93 16.51 -2.42
C ASP A 111 3.26 16.02 -1.10
N PRO A 112 3.61 16.61 0.06
CA PRO A 112 2.87 16.37 1.30
C PRO A 112 1.37 16.61 1.14
N GLY A 113 0.57 15.64 1.61
CA GLY A 113 -0.89 15.69 1.49
C GLY A 113 -1.44 15.29 0.12
N ALA A 114 -0.58 14.90 -0.82
CA ALA A 114 -0.97 14.37 -2.12
C ALA A 114 -0.36 12.99 -2.38
N MET A 115 -0.93 12.28 -3.35
CA MET A 115 -0.39 11.03 -3.87
C MET A 115 -0.69 10.92 -5.37
N VAL A 116 0.26 10.36 -6.13
CA VAL A 116 -0.02 9.96 -7.50
C VAL A 116 -1.09 8.86 -7.51
N VAL A 117 -2.12 9.04 -8.32
CA VAL A 117 -3.23 8.10 -8.40
C VAL A 117 -2.74 6.74 -8.91
N GLY A 118 -2.90 5.71 -8.11
CA GLY A 118 -2.58 4.33 -8.44
C GLY A 118 -3.63 3.64 -9.31
N GLY A 119 -3.46 2.34 -9.49
CA GLY A 119 -4.41 1.43 -10.14
C GLY A 119 -4.66 0.17 -9.30
N HIS A 120 -4.63 0.29 -7.97
CA HIS A 120 -4.65 -0.83 -7.02
C HIS A 120 -6.04 -1.20 -6.51
N ALA A 121 -6.99 -0.24 -6.52
CA ALA A 121 -8.35 -0.46 -6.02
C ALA A 121 -9.36 0.28 -6.91
N TYR A 122 -9.98 -0.41 -7.85
CA TYR A 122 -10.93 0.19 -8.78
C TYR A 122 -12.04 0.97 -8.04
N GLY A 123 -12.21 2.25 -8.38
CA GLY A 123 -13.17 3.15 -7.74
C GLY A 123 -12.71 3.75 -6.40
N ALA A 124 -11.58 3.29 -5.84
CA ALA A 124 -10.98 3.81 -4.61
C ALA A 124 -9.49 4.20 -4.77
N ASN A 125 -8.99 4.32 -6.00
CA ASN A 125 -7.60 4.75 -6.24
C ASN A 125 -7.35 6.23 -5.96
N THR A 126 -8.39 7.07 -6.07
CA THR A 126 -8.29 8.52 -5.86
C THR A 126 -8.42 8.84 -4.38
N GLY A 127 -7.47 9.54 -3.81
CA GLY A 127 -7.45 9.88 -2.38
C GLY A 127 -6.79 8.82 -1.50
N THR A 128 -6.15 7.80 -2.12
CA THR A 128 -5.52 6.70 -1.39
C THR A 128 -4.10 6.42 -1.87
N MET A 129 -3.25 5.98 -0.97
CA MET A 129 -1.98 5.32 -1.27
C MET A 129 -2.17 3.80 -1.23
N GLY A 130 -1.83 3.10 -2.30
CA GLY A 130 -1.86 1.64 -2.36
C GLY A 130 -0.49 1.04 -2.05
N ILE A 131 -0.40 0.22 -1.00
CA ILE A 131 0.81 -0.51 -0.64
C ILE A 131 0.55 -2.01 -0.71
N SER A 132 1.42 -2.76 -1.39
CA SER A 132 1.23 -4.20 -1.61
C SER A 132 2.34 -5.02 -0.99
N MET A 133 1.98 -5.95 -0.13
CA MET A 133 2.87 -6.98 0.39
C MET A 133 3.12 -8.04 -0.70
N MET A 134 4.38 -8.26 -1.06
CA MET A 134 4.75 -9.28 -2.05
C MET A 134 4.62 -10.67 -1.46
N GLY A 135 3.73 -11.46 -2.01
CA GLY A 135 3.39 -12.81 -1.54
C GLY A 135 1.88 -13.08 -1.53
N ASN A 136 1.51 -14.27 -1.06
CA ASN A 136 0.12 -14.68 -0.87
C ASN A 136 -0.16 -14.91 0.62
N TYR A 137 -0.95 -14.02 1.20
CA TYR A 137 -1.30 -14.01 2.62
C TYR A 137 -2.77 -14.36 2.86
N SER A 138 -3.35 -15.18 1.97
CA SER A 138 -4.72 -15.68 2.15
C SER A 138 -4.84 -16.72 3.26
N SER A 139 -3.77 -17.45 3.56
CA SER A 139 -3.75 -18.55 4.54
C SER A 139 -2.46 -18.64 5.34
N THR A 140 -1.59 -17.66 5.23
CA THR A 140 -0.33 -17.56 5.98
C THR A 140 -0.11 -16.11 6.39
N ASP A 141 0.62 -15.88 7.46
CA ASP A 141 0.91 -14.54 7.93
C ASP A 141 2.14 -13.96 7.20
N PRO A 142 2.17 -12.64 6.98
CA PRO A 142 3.36 -11.92 6.55
C PRO A 142 4.47 -12.02 7.61
N SER A 143 5.71 -11.78 7.21
CA SER A 143 6.82 -11.65 8.16
C SER A 143 6.68 -10.37 8.99
N GLU A 144 7.21 -10.38 10.22
CA GLU A 144 7.17 -9.21 11.11
C GLU A 144 7.83 -7.99 10.45
N ILE A 145 8.98 -8.17 9.81
CA ILE A 145 9.69 -7.07 9.13
C ILE A 145 8.88 -6.50 7.95
N GLN A 146 8.11 -7.33 7.24
CA GLN A 146 7.24 -6.85 6.17
C GLN A 146 6.10 -5.99 6.72
N ILE A 147 5.48 -6.42 7.83
CA ILE A 147 4.43 -5.66 8.52
C ILE A 147 4.98 -4.33 9.02
N GLU A 148 6.17 -4.37 9.65
CA GLU A 148 6.84 -3.16 10.15
C GLU A 148 7.08 -2.14 9.01
N ARG A 149 7.61 -2.58 7.88
CA ARG A 149 7.87 -1.70 6.73
C ARG A 149 6.60 -1.13 6.13
N VAL A 150 5.54 -1.94 6.02
CA VAL A 150 4.22 -1.43 5.59
C VAL A 150 3.73 -0.34 6.56
N GLY A 151 3.86 -0.58 7.87
CA GLY A 151 3.49 0.40 8.89
C GLY A 151 4.32 1.70 8.80
N GLN A 152 5.63 1.60 8.59
CA GLN A 152 6.52 2.76 8.42
C GLN A 152 6.14 3.59 7.18
N MET A 153 5.89 2.95 6.05
CA MET A 153 5.49 3.64 4.82
C MET A 153 4.10 4.28 4.95
N ALA A 154 3.16 3.58 5.61
CA ALA A 154 1.84 4.15 5.91
C ALA A 154 1.96 5.36 6.83
N GLY A 155 2.75 5.27 7.91
CA GLY A 155 2.99 6.37 8.85
C GLY A 155 3.67 7.56 8.19
N TRP A 156 4.68 7.34 7.34
CA TRP A 156 5.33 8.38 6.54
C TRP A 156 4.32 9.14 5.66
N PHE A 157 3.48 8.41 4.93
CA PHE A 157 2.48 9.04 4.06
C PHE A 157 1.43 9.80 4.88
N LEU A 158 0.84 9.18 5.90
CA LEU A 158 -0.22 9.77 6.71
C LEU A 158 0.26 10.99 7.51
N GLY A 159 1.49 10.93 8.04
CA GLY A 159 2.12 12.07 8.72
C GLY A 159 2.27 13.27 7.79
N ARG A 160 2.70 13.05 6.55
CA ARG A 160 2.80 14.09 5.51
C ARG A 160 1.42 14.61 5.06
N ALA A 161 0.39 13.77 5.14
CA ALA A 161 -1.00 14.17 4.87
C ALA A 161 -1.67 14.91 6.05
N GLY A 162 -0.97 15.05 7.18
CA GLY A 162 -1.51 15.71 8.38
C GLY A 162 -2.54 14.87 9.13
N VAL A 163 -2.58 13.56 8.89
CA VAL A 163 -3.46 12.63 9.61
C VAL A 163 -2.90 12.37 10.99
N VAL A 164 -3.65 12.75 12.02
CA VAL A 164 -3.21 12.64 13.43
C VAL A 164 -3.60 11.32 14.09
N ASP A 165 -4.58 10.61 13.55
CA ASP A 165 -5.05 9.31 14.05
C ASP A 165 -5.08 8.29 12.91
N ALA A 166 -4.00 7.52 12.80
CA ALA A 166 -3.87 6.45 11.80
C ALA A 166 -4.79 5.23 12.08
N TYR A 167 -5.32 5.11 13.29
CA TYR A 167 -6.24 4.04 13.69
C TYR A 167 -7.71 4.44 13.61
N GLY A 168 -7.96 5.73 13.33
CA GLY A 168 -9.29 6.27 13.16
C GLY A 168 -9.88 6.00 11.79
N SER A 169 -11.05 6.57 11.57
CA SER A 169 -11.74 6.58 10.28
C SER A 169 -12.05 8.02 9.87
N SER A 170 -12.11 8.26 8.59
CA SER A 170 -12.52 9.55 8.02
C SER A 170 -13.43 9.38 6.82
N ARG A 171 -14.03 10.49 6.39
CA ARG A 171 -15.01 10.50 5.29
C ARG A 171 -14.32 10.20 3.96
N PHE A 172 -14.68 9.09 3.33
CA PHE A 172 -14.18 8.70 2.02
C PHE A 172 -15.31 8.58 1.00
N THR A 173 -15.12 9.17 -0.20
CA THR A 173 -16.11 9.15 -1.28
C THR A 173 -15.62 8.29 -2.44
N PHE A 174 -16.36 7.23 -2.73
CA PHE A 174 -16.04 6.29 -3.80
C PHE A 174 -16.40 6.82 -5.19
N ARG A 175 -15.61 6.46 -6.19
CA ARG A 175 -16.04 6.63 -7.58
C ARG A 175 -17.08 5.57 -7.95
N ALA A 176 -16.75 4.36 -8.11
CA ALA A 176 -17.65 3.22 -8.19
C ALA A 176 -16.82 1.98 -7.98
N THR A 177 -17.18 1.12 -7.05
CA THR A 177 -16.55 -0.17 -6.81
C THR A 177 -17.58 -1.27 -6.99
N GLN A 178 -17.18 -2.52 -6.80
CA GLN A 178 -18.14 -3.62 -6.72
C GLN A 178 -19.02 -3.54 -5.45
N LYS A 179 -18.53 -2.84 -4.41
CA LYS A 179 -19.14 -2.75 -3.07
C LYS A 179 -19.90 -1.44 -2.86
N TYR A 180 -19.42 -0.33 -3.45
CA TYR A 180 -19.95 1.00 -3.23
C TYR A 180 -20.32 1.69 -4.55
N ARG A 181 -21.40 2.48 -4.52
CA ARG A 181 -21.87 3.25 -5.67
C ARG A 181 -21.00 4.50 -5.88
N ARG A 182 -20.98 5.01 -7.10
CA ARG A 182 -20.34 6.30 -7.41
C ARG A 182 -20.96 7.42 -6.57
N GLY A 183 -20.11 8.18 -5.89
CA GLY A 183 -20.50 9.28 -5.01
C GLY A 183 -20.96 8.83 -3.62
N GLN A 184 -20.96 7.52 -3.35
CA GLN A 184 -21.24 7.04 -2.00
C GLN A 184 -20.08 7.42 -1.07
N THR A 185 -20.43 8.00 0.08
CA THR A 185 -19.50 8.40 1.13
C THR A 185 -19.76 7.57 2.37
N ILE A 186 -18.71 7.06 2.98
CA ILE A 186 -18.75 6.36 4.27
C ILE A 186 -17.61 6.87 5.16
N ASP A 187 -17.66 6.53 6.44
CA ASP A 187 -16.49 6.60 7.29
C ASP A 187 -15.66 5.32 7.02
N LEU A 188 -14.49 5.51 6.40
CA LEU A 188 -13.56 4.44 6.06
C LEU A 188 -12.37 4.53 6.99
N ASP A 189 -11.88 3.39 7.48
CA ASP A 189 -10.66 3.37 8.26
C ASP A 189 -9.50 3.94 7.44
N VAL A 190 -8.74 4.83 8.05
CA VAL A 190 -7.61 5.53 7.41
C VAL A 190 -6.61 4.54 6.83
N ILE A 191 -6.38 3.42 7.52
CA ILE A 191 -5.66 2.26 6.99
C ILE A 191 -6.66 1.12 6.80
N SER A 192 -6.95 0.81 5.55
CA SER A 192 -7.92 -0.21 5.14
C SER A 192 -7.26 -1.31 4.32
N ALA A 193 -7.88 -2.48 4.26
CA ALA A 193 -7.51 -3.53 3.35
C ALA A 193 -8.33 -3.45 2.03
N HIS A 194 -7.83 -4.09 0.97
CA HIS A 194 -8.57 -4.15 -0.30
C HIS A 194 -10.01 -4.66 -0.14
N ARG A 195 -10.24 -5.64 0.75
CA ARG A 195 -11.57 -6.20 1.04
C ARG A 195 -12.56 -5.18 1.61
N ASP A 196 -12.09 -4.07 2.17
CA ASP A 196 -12.94 -3.04 2.76
C ASP A 196 -13.53 -2.13 1.68
N VAL A 197 -12.83 -1.98 0.56
CA VAL A 197 -13.24 -1.15 -0.58
C VAL A 197 -13.78 -1.94 -1.78
N GLY A 198 -13.54 -3.25 -1.85
CA GLY A 198 -13.99 -4.13 -2.93
C GLY A 198 -14.32 -5.53 -2.44
N TYR A 199 -15.06 -6.33 -3.25
CA TYR A 199 -15.37 -7.72 -2.90
C TYR A 199 -14.28 -8.73 -3.24
N LYS A 200 -13.36 -8.39 -4.11
CA LYS A 200 -12.30 -9.31 -4.52
C LYS A 200 -11.14 -9.25 -3.55
N ILE A 201 -11.00 -10.29 -2.74
CA ILE A 201 -9.74 -10.68 -2.16
C ILE A 201 -8.83 -11.02 -3.35
N GLY A 202 -7.85 -10.16 -3.65
CA GLY A 202 -6.72 -10.43 -4.52
C GLY A 202 -6.98 -11.31 -5.73
N ARG A 203 -7.46 -10.74 -6.82
CA ARG A 203 -6.92 -11.03 -8.12
C ARG A 203 -6.21 -9.77 -8.61
N ALA A 204 -5.24 -9.30 -7.87
CA ALA A 204 -4.09 -8.67 -8.46
C ALA A 204 -3.33 -9.84 -9.08
N HIS A 205 -3.55 -10.05 -10.32
CA HIS A 205 -3.06 -11.21 -11.05
C HIS A 205 -1.58 -11.02 -11.30
N VAL A 206 -0.80 -11.97 -10.77
CA VAL A 206 0.50 -12.28 -11.36
C VAL A 206 0.26 -13.19 -12.56
#